data_e71a0cf0ca34b713ba9d390fa857c7ec
#
_entry.id   e71a0cf0ca34b713ba9d390fa857c7ec
#
_cell.length_a   1.000
_cell.length_b   1.000
_cell.length_c   1.000
_cell.angle_alpha   90.00
_cell.angle_beta   90.00
_cell.angle_gamma   90.00
#
_symmetry.space_group_name_H-M   'P 1'
#
loop_
_entity.id
_entity.type
_entity.pdbx_description
1 polymer ?
#
loop_
_entity_poly.entity_id
_entity_poly.type
_entity_poly.pdbx_seq_one_letter_code
_entity_poly.pdbx_strand_id
1 'polypeptide(L)'
;MKTAAALLVALLGAGSAHAVPACPPVLDHTLKDIEGVPQSLCAYAGQVVMVVNTASRCGYTGQYKGLQALYEKYRAQGFVVLGFPANDFANQEPGSNAQIRDFCETNYSVDFPLFSKVGVTASNANPLHEALARATGERPRWNFHKYLIDRNGRQVLSFASAVEPESKAVVQAIESMLKAPAAQKGR
;
A
#
# COMPACT_ATOMS: atom_id res chain seq x y z
N MET A 1 -54.13 47.82 -8.75
CA MET A 1 -53.03 47.40 -7.91
C MET A 1 -52.77 45.91 -8.18
N LYS A 2 -51.66 45.56 -8.88
CA LYS A 2 -51.32 44.17 -9.24
C LYS A 2 -50.14 43.75 -8.39
N THR A 3 -50.35 42.83 -7.45
CA THR A 3 -49.33 42.26 -6.61
C THR A 3 -48.65 41.10 -7.34
N ALA A 4 -47.36 41.23 -7.66
CA ALA A 4 -46.54 40.16 -8.21
C ALA A 4 -45.98 39.32 -7.06
N ALA A 5 -46.32 38.03 -7.03
CA ALA A 5 -45.73 37.05 -6.11
C ALA A 5 -44.43 36.50 -6.73
N ALA A 6 -43.31 36.77 -6.09
CA ALA A 6 -42.02 36.16 -6.47
C ALA A 6 -41.89 34.78 -5.91
N LEU A 7 -41.79 33.77 -6.78
CA LEU A 7 -41.50 32.39 -6.43
C LEU A 7 -39.99 32.22 -6.19
N LEU A 8 -39.59 31.95 -4.94
CA LEU A 8 -38.21 31.64 -4.57
C LEU A 8 -37.98 30.14 -4.83
N VAL A 9 -37.25 29.80 -5.88
CA VAL A 9 -36.82 28.41 -6.14
C VAL A 9 -35.55 28.15 -5.34
N ALA A 10 -35.69 27.37 -4.26
CA ALA A 10 -34.54 26.88 -3.49
C ALA A 10 -33.88 25.71 -4.26
N LEU A 11 -32.70 25.92 -4.83
CA LEU A 11 -31.84 24.90 -5.37
C LEU A 11 -31.21 24.10 -4.20
N LEU A 12 -31.79 22.93 -3.90
CA LEU A 12 -31.17 21.94 -3.03
C LEU A 12 -29.99 21.30 -3.79
N GLY A 13 -28.78 21.76 -3.49
CA GLY A 13 -27.54 21.13 -3.96
C GLY A 13 -27.41 19.74 -3.34
N ALA A 14 -27.64 18.68 -4.11
CA ALA A 14 -27.36 17.31 -3.69
C ALA A 14 -25.84 17.12 -3.59
N GLY A 15 -25.28 17.30 -2.40
CA GLY A 15 -23.91 16.93 -2.09
C GLY A 15 -23.72 15.42 -2.29
N SER A 16 -22.92 15.02 -3.29
CA SER A 16 -22.55 13.61 -3.49
C SER A 16 -21.72 13.14 -2.30
N ALA A 17 -22.34 12.47 -1.33
CA ALA A 17 -21.63 11.79 -0.27
C ALA A 17 -20.79 10.66 -0.91
N HIS A 18 -19.48 10.83 -0.98
CA HIS A 18 -18.57 9.78 -1.39
C HIS A 18 -18.58 8.69 -0.32
N ALA A 19 -19.18 7.55 -0.63
CA ALA A 19 -19.17 6.41 0.29
C ALA A 19 -17.73 5.96 0.52
N VAL A 20 -17.32 5.84 1.80
CA VAL A 20 -16.02 5.29 2.19
C VAL A 20 -15.97 3.82 1.74
N PRO A 21 -14.93 3.39 1.00
CA PRO A 21 -14.80 2.01 0.58
C PRO A 21 -14.83 1.06 1.78
N ALA A 22 -15.50 -0.09 1.64
CA ALA A 22 -15.42 -1.13 2.67
C ALA A 22 -14.00 -1.68 2.76
N CYS A 23 -13.53 -1.94 3.99
CA CYS A 23 -12.19 -2.52 4.19
C CYS A 23 -12.12 -3.92 3.59
N PRO A 24 -11.20 -4.18 2.63
CA PRO A 24 -11.02 -5.53 2.10
C PRO A 24 -10.44 -6.46 3.20
N PRO A 25 -10.86 -7.74 3.27
CA PRO A 25 -10.35 -8.66 4.29
C PRO A 25 -8.82 -8.80 4.32
N VAL A 26 -8.15 -8.66 3.18
CA VAL A 26 -6.68 -8.69 3.08
C VAL A 26 -6.01 -7.48 3.73
N LEU A 27 -6.73 -6.37 3.91
CA LEU A 27 -6.28 -5.15 4.59
C LEU A 27 -6.89 -4.97 5.98
N ASP A 28 -7.75 -5.87 6.45
CA ASP A 28 -8.39 -5.75 7.77
C ASP A 28 -7.44 -6.17 8.90
N HIS A 29 -6.36 -5.42 9.02
CA HIS A 29 -5.31 -5.59 10.02
C HIS A 29 -4.88 -4.25 10.59
N THR A 30 -4.44 -4.25 11.86
CA THR A 30 -3.78 -3.12 12.50
C THR A 30 -2.33 -3.48 12.78
N LEU A 31 -1.39 -2.72 12.23
CA LEU A 31 0.04 -2.89 12.40
C LEU A 31 0.66 -1.57 12.86
N LYS A 32 1.82 -1.63 13.53
CA LYS A 32 2.51 -0.43 13.97
C LYS A 32 3.28 0.18 12.81
N ASP A 33 3.17 1.50 12.62
CA ASP A 33 4.06 2.24 11.73
C ASP A 33 5.52 2.25 12.23
N ILE A 34 6.40 2.91 11.52
CA ILE A 34 7.84 2.94 11.84
C ILE A 34 8.13 3.66 13.17
N GLU A 35 7.24 4.55 13.62
CA GLU A 35 7.27 5.22 14.92
C GLU A 35 6.66 4.36 16.06
N GLY A 36 6.07 3.22 15.72
CA GLY A 36 5.42 2.32 16.67
C GLY A 36 3.95 2.65 16.97
N VAL A 37 3.34 3.58 16.23
CA VAL A 37 1.93 3.96 16.38
C VAL A 37 1.04 2.96 15.62
N PRO A 38 -0.03 2.42 16.25
CA PRO A 38 -0.96 1.52 15.58
C PRO A 38 -1.66 2.20 14.39
N GLN A 39 -1.58 1.58 13.22
CA GLN A 39 -2.20 2.01 11.97
C GLN A 39 -3.14 0.94 11.45
N SER A 40 -4.40 1.27 11.22
CA SER A 40 -5.34 0.40 10.51
C SER A 40 -5.03 0.43 9.02
N LEU A 41 -4.78 -0.72 8.41
CA LEU A 41 -4.56 -0.80 6.96
C LEU A 41 -5.84 -0.57 6.16
N CYS A 42 -7.02 -0.56 6.80
CA CYS A 42 -8.27 -0.11 6.19
C CYS A 42 -8.21 1.36 5.72
N ALA A 43 -7.28 2.16 6.22
CA ALA A 43 -7.02 3.52 5.73
C ALA A 43 -6.61 3.55 4.25
N TYR A 44 -6.12 2.44 3.73
CA TYR A 44 -5.72 2.29 2.32
C TYR A 44 -6.80 1.62 1.46
N ALA A 45 -8.00 1.36 2.00
CA ALA A 45 -9.12 0.80 1.24
C ALA A 45 -9.47 1.69 0.03
N GLY A 46 -9.72 1.07 -1.12
CA GLY A 46 -10.00 1.80 -2.37
C GLY A 46 -8.74 2.24 -3.13
N GLN A 47 -7.56 2.09 -2.58
CA GLN A 47 -6.29 2.31 -3.27
C GLN A 47 -5.74 1.01 -3.87
N VAL A 48 -4.88 1.14 -4.87
CA VAL A 48 -3.98 0.05 -5.29
C VAL A 48 -2.79 0.05 -4.34
N VAL A 49 -2.58 -1.05 -3.63
CA VAL A 49 -1.59 -1.12 -2.54
C VAL A 49 -0.45 -2.04 -2.92
N MET A 50 0.77 -1.54 -2.88
CA MET A 50 1.97 -2.37 -3.00
C MET A 50 2.55 -2.62 -1.60
N VAL A 51 2.62 -3.87 -1.18
CA VAL A 51 3.28 -4.30 0.06
C VAL A 51 4.65 -4.86 -0.30
N VAL A 52 5.71 -4.38 0.35
CA VAL A 52 7.09 -4.82 0.09
C VAL A 52 7.84 -5.05 1.40
N ASN A 53 8.48 -6.21 1.55
CA ASN A 53 9.39 -6.47 2.66
C ASN A 53 10.79 -5.95 2.31
N THR A 54 11.34 -5.10 3.17
CA THR A 54 12.54 -4.33 2.88
C THR A 54 13.71 -4.65 3.79
N ALA A 55 14.93 -4.30 3.35
CA ALA A 55 16.14 -4.41 4.16
C ALA A 55 17.20 -3.40 3.72
N SER A 56 17.94 -2.83 4.69
CA SER A 56 18.94 -1.78 4.45
C SER A 56 20.28 -2.33 3.96
N ARG A 57 20.57 -3.62 4.11
CA ARG A 57 21.88 -4.25 3.78
C ARG A 57 21.76 -5.39 2.77
N CYS A 58 20.90 -5.22 1.79
CA CYS A 58 20.58 -6.24 0.78
C CYS A 58 21.15 -5.80 -0.59
N GLY A 59 21.50 -6.77 -1.44
CA GLY A 59 21.85 -6.47 -2.84
C GLY A 59 20.72 -5.78 -3.63
N TYR A 60 19.47 -5.94 -3.18
CA TYR A 60 18.31 -5.28 -3.78
C TYR A 60 17.93 -3.94 -3.13
N THR A 61 18.69 -3.42 -2.16
CA THR A 61 18.36 -2.18 -1.45
C THR A 61 18.17 -0.98 -2.39
N GLY A 62 18.89 -0.97 -3.54
CA GLY A 62 18.71 0.03 -4.58
C GLY A 62 17.27 0.13 -5.14
N GLN A 63 16.44 -0.90 -4.98
CA GLN A 63 15.03 -0.88 -5.40
C GLN A 63 14.18 0.14 -4.65
N TYR A 64 14.62 0.67 -3.51
CA TYR A 64 13.95 1.81 -2.86
C TYR A 64 13.74 3.00 -3.81
N LYS A 65 14.71 3.27 -4.70
CA LYS A 65 14.56 4.34 -5.71
C LYS A 65 13.35 4.13 -6.62
N GLY A 66 13.23 2.92 -7.17
CA GLY A 66 12.12 2.60 -8.05
C GLY A 66 10.77 2.55 -7.31
N LEU A 67 10.75 2.08 -6.04
CA LEU A 67 9.55 2.11 -5.20
C LEU A 67 9.09 3.55 -4.94
N GLN A 68 10.03 4.45 -4.61
CA GLN A 68 9.74 5.87 -4.40
C GLN A 68 9.26 6.54 -5.69
N ALA A 69 9.91 6.27 -6.82
CA ALA A 69 9.48 6.79 -8.12
C ALA A 69 8.06 6.35 -8.50
N LEU A 70 7.69 5.08 -8.26
CA LEU A 70 6.33 4.60 -8.47
C LEU A 70 5.33 5.31 -7.54
N TYR A 71 5.68 5.47 -6.26
CA TYR A 71 4.83 6.16 -5.30
C TYR A 71 4.56 7.60 -5.73
N GLU A 72 5.59 8.37 -6.06
CA GLU A 72 5.46 9.75 -6.54
C GLU A 72 4.60 9.84 -7.80
N LYS A 73 4.83 8.95 -8.76
CA LYS A 73 4.13 8.95 -10.04
C LYS A 73 2.64 8.65 -9.91
N TYR A 74 2.26 7.71 -9.03
CA TYR A 74 0.90 7.18 -9.02
C TYR A 74 0.09 7.52 -7.77
N ARG A 75 0.67 8.13 -6.70
CA ARG A 75 -0.06 8.45 -5.45
C ARG A 75 -1.31 9.29 -5.67
N ALA A 76 -1.24 10.28 -6.55
CA ALA A 76 -2.39 11.13 -6.89
C ALA A 76 -3.52 10.36 -7.62
N GLN A 77 -3.22 9.18 -8.15
CA GLN A 77 -4.17 8.29 -8.81
C GLN A 77 -4.73 7.21 -7.86
N GLY A 78 -4.34 7.24 -6.58
CA GLY A 78 -4.77 6.27 -5.58
C GLY A 78 -3.91 5.01 -5.53
N PHE A 79 -2.60 5.15 -5.66
CA PHE A 79 -1.61 4.10 -5.41
C PHE A 79 -0.81 4.41 -4.15
N VAL A 80 -0.45 3.38 -3.40
CA VAL A 80 0.41 3.50 -2.23
C VAL A 80 1.40 2.35 -2.16
N VAL A 81 2.62 2.64 -1.69
CA VAL A 81 3.61 1.65 -1.29
C VAL A 81 3.62 1.57 0.23
N LEU A 82 3.58 0.37 0.78
CA LEU A 82 3.72 0.10 2.21
C LEU A 82 5.01 -0.73 2.41
N GLY A 83 6.01 -0.13 3.04
CA GLY A 83 7.29 -0.76 3.30
C GLY A 83 7.31 -1.45 4.67
N PHE A 84 7.69 -2.72 4.69
CA PHE A 84 7.79 -3.55 5.89
C PHE A 84 9.22 -4.04 6.09
N PRO A 85 10.04 -3.35 6.90
CA PRO A 85 11.37 -3.85 7.24
C PRO A 85 11.31 -5.27 7.83
N ALA A 86 12.17 -6.17 7.35
CA ALA A 86 12.20 -7.56 7.80
C ALA A 86 13.64 -8.07 7.94
N ASN A 87 13.95 -8.69 9.08
CA ASN A 87 15.30 -9.21 9.35
C ASN A 87 15.42 -10.72 9.14
N ASP A 88 14.41 -11.34 8.51
CA ASP A 88 14.32 -12.79 8.34
C ASP A 88 15.36 -13.35 7.35
N PHE A 89 15.86 -12.53 6.44
CA PHE A 89 16.77 -12.98 5.40
C PHE A 89 18.19 -12.50 5.65
N ALA A 90 19.04 -13.42 6.06
CA ALA A 90 20.47 -13.21 6.32
C ALA A 90 20.79 -12.02 7.27
N ASN A 91 19.86 -11.70 8.18
CA ASN A 91 20.01 -10.57 9.13
C ASN A 91 20.37 -9.23 8.43
N GLN A 92 19.76 -8.97 7.27
CA GLN A 92 20.08 -7.79 6.46
C GLN A 92 19.31 -6.53 6.89
N GLU A 93 18.48 -6.60 7.95
CA GLU A 93 17.82 -5.44 8.55
C GLU A 93 18.04 -5.37 10.08
N PRO A 94 19.30 -5.22 10.54
CA PRO A 94 19.61 -5.29 11.97
C PRO A 94 19.24 -4.01 12.73
N GLY A 95 19.03 -2.88 12.05
CA GLY A 95 18.77 -1.57 12.66
C GLY A 95 17.50 -1.51 13.51
N SER A 96 17.41 -0.52 14.41
CA SER A 96 16.15 -0.14 15.05
C SER A 96 15.22 0.53 14.02
N ASN A 97 13.93 0.64 14.33
CA ASN A 97 12.96 1.34 13.46
C ASN A 97 13.43 2.78 13.14
N ALA A 98 13.94 3.53 14.13
CA ALA A 98 14.45 4.87 13.92
C ALA A 98 15.65 4.89 12.94
N GLN A 99 16.60 3.97 13.10
CA GLN A 99 17.74 3.84 12.20
C GLN A 99 17.33 3.46 10.77
N ILE A 100 16.31 2.60 10.63
CA ILE A 100 15.76 2.20 9.33
C ILE A 100 15.08 3.39 8.66
N ARG A 101 14.24 4.14 9.39
CA ARG A 101 13.61 5.36 8.88
C ARG A 101 14.65 6.34 8.37
N ASP A 102 15.63 6.70 9.23
CA ASP A 102 16.68 7.65 8.89
C ASP A 102 17.49 7.20 7.67
N PHE A 103 17.76 5.89 7.55
CA PHE A 103 18.43 5.31 6.38
C PHE A 103 17.60 5.48 5.11
N CYS A 104 16.29 5.18 5.15
CA CYS A 104 15.39 5.28 4.01
C CYS A 104 15.22 6.73 3.54
N GLU A 105 15.01 7.66 4.48
CA GLU A 105 14.86 9.09 4.20
C GLU A 105 16.17 9.68 3.62
N THR A 106 17.31 9.44 4.27
CA THR A 106 18.59 10.05 3.90
C THR A 106 19.14 9.53 2.57
N ASN A 107 19.03 8.22 2.32
CA ASN A 107 19.69 7.60 1.16
C ASN A 107 18.80 7.48 -0.07
N TYR A 108 17.46 7.44 0.13
CA TYR A 108 16.50 7.14 -0.93
C TYR A 108 15.33 8.13 -0.99
N SER A 109 15.28 9.12 -0.09
CA SER A 109 14.18 10.10 0.02
C SER A 109 12.80 9.41 0.12
N VAL A 110 12.73 8.29 0.83
CA VAL A 110 11.49 7.54 0.98
C VAL A 110 10.45 8.37 1.71
N ASP A 111 9.32 8.59 1.06
CA ASP A 111 8.15 9.35 1.54
C ASP A 111 6.88 8.46 1.63
N PHE A 112 6.95 7.22 1.17
CA PHE A 112 5.86 6.28 1.34
C PHE A 112 5.83 5.68 2.76
N PRO A 113 4.66 5.23 3.27
CA PRO A 113 4.50 4.67 4.60
C PRO A 113 5.45 3.51 4.88
N LEU A 114 6.21 3.63 5.97
CA LEU A 114 7.03 2.57 6.53
C LEU A 114 6.39 2.04 7.82
N PHE A 115 6.47 0.74 8.02
CA PHE A 115 5.96 0.06 9.21
C PHE A 115 7.11 -0.41 10.10
N SER A 116 6.81 -0.70 11.36
CA SER A 116 7.76 -1.32 12.28
C SER A 116 8.25 -2.64 11.71
N LYS A 117 9.48 -3.02 12.06
CA LYS A 117 10.07 -4.29 11.66
C LYS A 117 9.16 -5.46 12.02
N VAL A 118 8.92 -6.34 11.07
CA VAL A 118 8.03 -7.50 11.19
C VAL A 118 8.69 -8.78 10.68
N GLY A 119 8.12 -9.92 11.07
CA GLY A 119 8.41 -11.20 10.43
C GLY A 119 7.56 -11.39 9.16
N VAL A 120 8.13 -12.06 8.15
CA VAL A 120 7.47 -12.32 6.86
C VAL A 120 7.60 -13.79 6.40
N THR A 121 8.34 -14.62 7.12
CA THR A 121 8.50 -16.06 6.82
C THR A 121 7.40 -16.90 7.46
N ALA A 122 7.23 -18.14 7.02
CA ALA A 122 6.17 -19.02 7.53
C ALA A 122 6.19 -19.23 9.05
N SER A 123 7.36 -19.10 9.69
CA SER A 123 7.51 -19.31 11.14
C SER A 123 7.11 -18.10 11.99
N ASN A 124 7.06 -16.89 11.40
CA ASN A 124 6.89 -15.64 12.16
C ASN A 124 6.11 -14.55 11.41
N ALA A 125 5.48 -14.88 10.28
CA ALA A 125 4.80 -13.87 9.46
C ALA A 125 3.72 -13.13 10.24
N ASN A 126 3.69 -11.81 10.09
CA ASN A 126 2.62 -10.99 10.61
C ASN A 126 1.29 -11.28 9.86
N PRO A 127 0.13 -10.91 10.43
CA PRO A 127 -1.19 -11.25 9.85
C PRO A 127 -1.38 -10.82 8.40
N LEU A 128 -0.85 -9.66 7.98
CA LEU A 128 -0.94 -9.18 6.60
C LEU A 128 -0.19 -10.13 5.65
N HIS A 129 1.08 -10.47 5.96
CA HIS A 129 1.88 -11.36 5.10
C HIS A 129 1.30 -12.78 5.05
N GLU A 130 0.67 -13.25 6.14
CA GLU A 130 -0.10 -14.50 6.12
C GLU A 130 -1.30 -14.42 5.17
N ALA A 131 -2.06 -13.32 5.20
CA ALA A 131 -3.19 -13.13 4.30
C ALA A 131 -2.75 -13.05 2.83
N LEU A 132 -1.66 -12.32 2.54
CA LEU A 132 -1.09 -12.20 1.20
C LEU A 132 -0.57 -13.54 0.67
N ALA A 133 0.11 -14.31 1.52
CA ALA A 133 0.58 -15.64 1.16
C ALA A 133 -0.57 -16.61 0.85
N ARG A 134 -1.67 -16.54 1.61
CA ARG A 134 -2.87 -17.33 1.31
C ARG A 134 -3.54 -16.90 -0.01
N ALA A 135 -3.58 -15.61 -0.28
CA ALA A 135 -4.22 -15.06 -1.49
C ALA A 135 -3.46 -15.41 -2.77
N THR A 136 -2.13 -15.52 -2.70
CA THR A 136 -1.26 -15.73 -3.87
C THR A 136 -0.69 -17.14 -3.99
N GLY A 137 -0.69 -17.93 -2.91
CA GLY A 137 0.07 -19.18 -2.80
C GLY A 137 1.58 -18.97 -2.68
N GLU A 138 2.06 -17.74 -2.59
CA GLU A 138 3.49 -17.40 -2.57
C GLU A 138 3.86 -16.63 -1.31
N ARG A 139 5.05 -16.93 -0.75
CA ARG A 139 5.65 -16.21 0.38
C ARG A 139 6.93 -15.51 -0.06
N PRO A 140 7.34 -14.43 0.64
CA PRO A 140 8.66 -13.85 0.43
C PRO A 140 9.73 -14.92 0.61
N ARG A 141 10.60 -15.08 -0.40
CA ARG A 141 11.78 -15.98 -0.35
C ARG A 141 13.06 -15.19 -0.14
N TRP A 142 12.98 -13.86 -0.23
CA TRP A 142 14.07 -12.92 0.00
C TRP A 142 13.52 -11.52 0.24
N ASN A 143 14.39 -10.56 0.59
CA ASN A 143 14.03 -9.15 0.71
C ASN A 143 13.56 -8.56 -0.63
N PHE A 144 12.74 -7.53 -0.58
CA PHE A 144 12.13 -6.85 -1.74
C PHE A 144 11.20 -7.73 -2.57
N HIS A 145 10.57 -8.73 -1.96
CA HIS A 145 9.38 -9.37 -2.54
C HIS A 145 8.21 -8.39 -2.47
N LYS A 146 7.40 -8.32 -3.52
CA LYS A 146 6.30 -7.37 -3.61
C LYS A 146 4.98 -8.09 -3.82
N TYR A 147 3.95 -7.62 -3.14
CA TYR A 147 2.57 -7.96 -3.45
C TYR A 147 1.87 -6.71 -3.93
N LEU A 148 1.01 -6.83 -4.93
CA LEU A 148 0.19 -5.74 -5.46
C LEU A 148 -1.28 -6.12 -5.30
N ILE A 149 -2.02 -5.30 -4.56
CA ILE A 149 -3.42 -5.51 -4.19
C ILE A 149 -4.27 -4.51 -4.97
N ASP A 150 -5.33 -4.96 -5.62
CA ASP A 150 -6.27 -4.09 -6.31
C ASP A 150 -7.13 -3.26 -5.34
N ARG A 151 -7.85 -2.26 -5.86
CA ARG A 151 -8.68 -1.34 -5.05
C ARG A 151 -9.71 -2.05 -4.16
N ASN A 152 -10.09 -3.25 -4.52
CA ASN A 152 -11.15 -4.01 -3.86
C ASN A 152 -10.61 -5.14 -2.99
N GLY A 153 -9.28 -5.36 -2.98
CA GLY A 153 -8.62 -6.45 -2.27
C GLY A 153 -8.97 -7.85 -2.79
N ARG A 154 -9.49 -7.94 -4.01
CA ARG A 154 -9.91 -9.22 -4.63
C ARG A 154 -8.81 -9.85 -5.47
N GLN A 155 -8.02 -9.03 -6.13
CA GLN A 155 -6.87 -9.46 -6.89
C GLN A 155 -5.59 -9.09 -6.14
N VAL A 156 -4.75 -10.10 -5.89
CA VAL A 156 -3.41 -9.92 -5.34
C VAL A 156 -2.42 -10.57 -6.29
N LEU A 157 -1.45 -9.79 -6.75
CA LEU A 157 -0.34 -10.28 -7.56
C LEU A 157 0.91 -10.35 -6.70
N SER A 158 1.79 -11.28 -7.03
CA SER A 158 3.08 -11.49 -6.36
C SER A 158 4.23 -11.29 -7.34
N PHE A 159 5.28 -10.59 -6.90
CA PHE A 159 6.49 -10.34 -7.69
C PHE A 159 7.71 -10.69 -6.86
N ALA A 160 8.53 -11.60 -7.38
CA ALA A 160 9.75 -12.03 -6.73
C ALA A 160 10.75 -10.85 -6.54
N SER A 161 11.68 -11.01 -5.61
CA SER A 161 12.68 -9.98 -5.23
C SER A 161 13.45 -9.40 -6.41
N ALA A 162 13.82 -10.26 -7.40
CA ALA A 162 14.58 -9.83 -8.58
C ALA A 162 13.76 -9.01 -9.60
N VAL A 163 12.43 -8.96 -9.45
CA VAL A 163 11.59 -8.14 -10.34
C VAL A 163 11.70 -6.69 -9.90
N GLU A 164 12.29 -5.85 -10.76
CA GLU A 164 12.46 -4.42 -10.48
C GLU A 164 11.11 -3.71 -10.36
N PRO A 165 10.98 -2.74 -9.42
CA PRO A 165 9.73 -2.00 -9.22
C PRO A 165 9.23 -1.32 -10.49
N GLU A 166 10.11 -0.73 -11.28
CA GLU A 166 9.77 -0.04 -12.52
C GLU A 166 9.77 -0.94 -13.76
N SER A 167 9.84 -2.28 -13.58
CA SER A 167 9.74 -3.21 -14.69
C SER A 167 8.39 -3.07 -15.41
N LYS A 168 8.39 -3.37 -16.72
CA LYS A 168 7.16 -3.32 -17.53
C LYS A 168 6.02 -4.13 -16.91
N ALA A 169 6.31 -5.29 -16.32
CA ALA A 169 5.31 -6.15 -15.71
C ALA A 169 4.63 -5.47 -14.49
N VAL A 170 5.42 -4.87 -13.60
CA VAL A 170 4.90 -4.18 -12.41
C VAL A 170 4.12 -2.93 -12.81
N VAL A 171 4.68 -2.10 -13.69
CA VAL A 171 4.03 -0.86 -14.15
C VAL A 171 2.69 -1.16 -14.83
N GLN A 172 2.65 -2.13 -15.74
CA GLN A 172 1.40 -2.53 -16.42
C GLN A 172 0.35 -3.05 -15.42
N ALA A 173 0.76 -3.82 -14.40
CA ALA A 173 -0.15 -4.31 -13.37
C ALA A 173 -0.74 -3.15 -12.56
N ILE A 174 0.10 -2.19 -12.11
CA ILE A 174 -0.35 -0.98 -11.40
C ILE A 174 -1.34 -0.20 -12.26
N GLU A 175 -0.98 0.12 -13.49
CA GLU A 175 -1.83 0.91 -14.39
C GLU A 175 -3.16 0.21 -14.73
N SER A 176 -3.15 -1.13 -14.86
CA SER A 176 -4.36 -1.92 -15.05
C SER A 176 -5.29 -1.84 -13.84
N MET A 177 -4.74 -2.02 -12.61
CA MET A 177 -5.51 -1.95 -11.38
C MET A 177 -6.02 -0.53 -11.08
N LEU A 178 -5.27 0.51 -11.45
CA LEU A 178 -5.68 1.90 -11.28
C LEU A 178 -6.88 2.28 -12.15
N LYS A 179 -7.03 1.67 -13.33
CA LYS A 179 -8.18 1.88 -14.25
C LYS A 179 -9.47 1.26 -13.72
N ALA A 180 -9.36 0.23 -12.87
CA ALA A 180 -10.53 -0.41 -12.30
C ALA A 180 -11.24 0.53 -11.29
N PRO A 181 -12.58 0.65 -11.31
CA PRO A 181 -13.29 1.43 -10.32
C PRO A 181 -13.12 0.82 -8.93
N ALA A 182 -13.01 1.65 -7.89
CA ALA A 182 -13.12 1.19 -6.51
C ALA A 182 -14.54 0.61 -6.29
N ALA A 183 -14.66 -0.49 -5.52
CA ALA A 183 -15.96 -1.04 -5.20
C ALA A 183 -16.79 0.01 -4.45
N GLN A 184 -17.97 0.32 -4.97
CA GLN A 184 -18.96 1.05 -4.22
C GLN A 184 -19.57 0.09 -3.19
N LYS A 185 -19.79 0.57 -1.96
CA LYS A 185 -20.52 -0.17 -0.94
C LYS A 185 -21.90 -0.48 -1.51
N GLY A 186 -22.22 -1.78 -1.74
CA GLY A 186 -23.57 -2.18 -2.14
C GLY A 186 -24.60 -1.59 -1.18
N ARG A 187 -25.70 -1.11 -1.74
CA ARG A 187 -26.85 -0.64 -0.98
C ARG A 187 -27.46 -1.76 -0.17
#